data_35ddd81ad066d0142fa8c1581877b6b2
#
_entry.id   35ddd81ad066d0142fa8c1581877b6b2
#
_cell.length_a   1.000
_cell.length_b   1.000
_cell.length_c   1.000
_cell.angle_alpha   90.00
_cell.angle_beta   90.00
_cell.angle_gamma   90.00
#
_symmetry.space_group_name_H-M   'P 1'
#
loop_
_entity.id
_entity.type
_entity.pdbx_description
1 polymer ?
#
loop_
_entity_poly.entity_id
_entity_poly.type
_entity_poly.pdbx_seq_one_letter_code
_entity_poly.pdbx_strand_id
1 'polypeptide(L)'
;IRRDFLHKVTTELAKAKPVLVVEDLNVRGLARNGSLSRAILDVGWGAFRRMLEYKCAWYGAVLLIAPRDFPSTKRCSRCGWVAPTLPLSQRVFRCGACGLKVDRDLNAALNLRRFGLAALKGPTGSSPGSDACGDPSGGGTGKARSTSHGSMKQEAARHEFHSRRVK
;
A
#
# COMPACT_ATOMS: atom_id res chain seq x y z
N ILE A 1 -3.81 0.34 -30.04
CA ILE A 1 -4.90 1.03 -29.30
C ILE A 1 -4.73 0.86 -27.79
N ARG A 2 -4.70 -0.36 -27.19
CA ARG A 2 -4.61 -0.55 -25.75
C ARG A 2 -3.35 0.05 -25.12
N ARG A 3 -2.18 -0.23 -25.71
CA ARG A 3 -0.90 0.27 -25.20
C ARG A 3 -0.85 1.79 -25.19
N ASP A 4 -1.33 2.43 -26.25
CA ASP A 4 -1.44 3.89 -26.36
C ASP A 4 -2.37 4.46 -25.27
N PHE A 5 -3.53 3.84 -25.06
CA PHE A 5 -4.46 4.20 -23.97
C PHE A 5 -3.80 4.13 -22.60
N LEU A 6 -3.13 3.01 -22.28
CA LEU A 6 -2.41 2.85 -21.02
C LEU A 6 -1.30 3.88 -20.85
N HIS A 7 -0.57 4.21 -21.93
CA HIS A 7 0.43 5.27 -21.89
C HIS A 7 -0.17 6.63 -21.57
N LYS A 8 -1.30 7.00 -22.18
CA LYS A 8 -1.98 8.28 -21.95
C LYS A 8 -2.46 8.37 -20.50
N VAL A 9 -3.24 7.39 -20.05
CA VAL A 9 -3.81 7.37 -18.68
C VAL A 9 -2.73 7.39 -17.60
N THR A 10 -1.70 6.57 -17.73
CA THR A 10 -0.61 6.54 -16.74
C THR A 10 0.22 7.82 -16.73
N THR A 11 0.35 8.51 -17.87
CA THR A 11 1.03 9.81 -17.94
C THR A 11 0.19 10.88 -17.23
N GLU A 12 -1.10 10.94 -17.51
CA GLU A 12 -2.01 11.88 -16.86
C GLU A 12 -2.03 11.69 -15.35
N LEU A 13 -2.14 10.45 -14.88
CA LEU A 13 -2.13 10.14 -13.45
C LEU A 13 -0.82 10.57 -12.79
N ALA A 14 0.33 10.23 -13.38
CA ALA A 14 1.64 10.57 -12.83
C ALA A 14 1.93 12.07 -12.82
N LYS A 15 1.39 12.83 -13.78
CA LYS A 15 1.49 14.30 -13.80
C LYS A 15 0.51 15.00 -12.86
N ALA A 16 -0.73 14.50 -12.79
CA ALA A 16 -1.80 15.17 -12.07
C ALA A 16 -1.80 14.92 -10.56
N LYS A 17 -1.17 13.84 -10.09
CA LYS A 17 -1.25 13.42 -8.69
C LYS A 17 0.13 13.21 -8.09
N PRO A 18 0.45 13.90 -6.98
CA PRO A 18 1.74 13.75 -6.30
C PRO A 18 1.91 12.38 -5.65
N VAL A 19 0.81 11.71 -5.32
CA VAL A 19 0.81 10.38 -4.71
C VAL A 19 -0.25 9.51 -5.37
N LEU A 20 0.15 8.32 -5.76
CA LEU A 20 -0.72 7.28 -6.30
C LEU A 20 -0.62 6.04 -5.41
N VAL A 21 -1.77 5.42 -5.15
CA VAL A 21 -1.83 4.16 -4.39
C VAL A 21 -2.53 3.11 -5.24
N VAL A 22 -1.89 1.97 -5.41
CA VAL A 22 -2.44 0.83 -6.15
C VAL A 22 -2.34 -0.46 -5.34
N GLU A 23 -3.18 -1.43 -5.65
CA GLU A 23 -3.11 -2.76 -5.04
C GLU A 23 -2.04 -3.63 -5.70
N ASP A 24 -1.42 -4.53 -4.91
CA ASP A 24 -0.56 -5.59 -5.44
C ASP A 24 -1.42 -6.76 -5.97
N LEU A 25 -1.97 -6.59 -7.17
CA LEU A 25 -2.79 -7.61 -7.79
C LEU A 25 -1.97 -8.81 -8.25
N ASN A 26 -2.35 -10.03 -7.80
CA ASN A 26 -1.78 -11.27 -8.32
C ASN A 26 -2.35 -11.61 -9.71
N VAL A 27 -1.93 -10.86 -10.72
CA VAL A 27 -2.42 -11.00 -12.11
C VAL A 27 -2.21 -12.43 -12.63
N ARG A 28 -1.08 -13.08 -12.29
CA ARG A 28 -0.79 -14.47 -12.68
C ARG A 28 -1.78 -15.45 -12.03
N GLY A 29 -2.09 -15.26 -10.75
CA GLY A 29 -3.07 -16.07 -10.04
C GLY A 29 -4.47 -15.88 -10.60
N LEU A 30 -4.87 -14.65 -10.88
CA LEU A 30 -6.17 -14.34 -11.51
C LEU A 30 -6.29 -14.95 -12.90
N ALA A 31 -5.22 -14.92 -13.71
CA ALA A 31 -5.20 -15.49 -15.06
C ALA A 31 -5.23 -17.03 -15.10
N ARG A 32 -5.04 -17.72 -13.97
CA ARG A 32 -5.21 -19.18 -13.88
C ARG A 32 -6.68 -19.61 -13.94
N ASN A 33 -7.61 -18.70 -13.68
CA ASN A 33 -9.03 -18.96 -13.87
C ASN A 33 -9.33 -18.98 -15.38
N GLY A 34 -9.49 -20.19 -15.96
CA GLY A 34 -9.61 -20.40 -17.39
C GLY A 34 -10.72 -19.61 -18.08
N SER A 35 -11.86 -19.40 -17.40
CA SER A 35 -12.99 -18.64 -17.96
C SER A 35 -12.73 -17.12 -18.05
N LEU A 36 -11.88 -16.58 -17.20
CA LEU A 36 -11.60 -15.13 -17.12
C LEU A 36 -10.18 -14.75 -17.58
N SER A 37 -9.32 -15.73 -17.86
CA SER A 37 -7.89 -15.49 -18.11
C SER A 37 -7.66 -14.50 -19.26
N ARG A 38 -8.37 -14.68 -20.38
CA ARG A 38 -8.27 -13.77 -21.53
C ARG A 38 -8.65 -12.35 -21.16
N ALA A 39 -9.79 -12.15 -20.49
CA ALA A 39 -10.26 -10.83 -20.08
C ALA A 39 -9.28 -10.17 -19.11
N ILE A 40 -8.73 -10.90 -18.14
CA ILE A 40 -7.75 -10.40 -17.17
C ILE A 40 -6.44 -9.98 -17.85
N LEU A 41 -5.93 -10.80 -18.77
CA LEU A 41 -4.72 -10.48 -19.54
C LEU A 41 -4.97 -9.32 -20.50
N ASP A 42 -6.17 -9.23 -21.05
CA ASP A 42 -6.58 -8.16 -21.96
C ASP A 42 -6.70 -6.80 -21.27
N VAL A 43 -7.04 -6.71 -20.01
CA VAL A 43 -7.01 -5.44 -19.24
C VAL A 43 -5.61 -4.88 -19.14
N GLY A 44 -4.57 -5.72 -19.08
CA GLY A 44 -3.18 -5.28 -19.07
C GLY A 44 -2.70 -4.72 -17.74
N TRP A 45 -3.22 -5.19 -16.60
CA TRP A 45 -2.85 -4.74 -15.24
C TRP A 45 -1.34 -4.69 -15.00
N GLY A 46 -0.60 -5.71 -15.46
CA GLY A 46 0.86 -5.74 -15.32
C GLY A 46 1.56 -4.65 -16.12
N ALA A 47 1.08 -4.32 -17.31
CA ALA A 47 1.60 -3.22 -18.12
C ALA A 47 1.26 -1.87 -17.48
N PHE A 48 0.04 -1.69 -17.00
CA PHE A 48 -0.40 -0.49 -16.29
C PHE A 48 0.49 -0.19 -15.09
N ARG A 49 0.72 -1.18 -14.21
CA ARG A 49 1.58 -1.03 -13.04
C ARG A 49 3.01 -0.64 -13.43
N ARG A 50 3.65 -1.36 -14.36
CA ARG A 50 5.01 -1.01 -14.83
C ARG A 50 5.09 0.40 -15.40
N MET A 51 4.06 0.83 -16.15
CA MET A 51 4.00 2.18 -16.69
C MET A 51 3.89 3.23 -15.58
N LEU A 52 3.14 2.99 -14.53
CA LEU A 52 3.08 3.88 -13.36
C LEU A 52 4.42 3.94 -12.63
N GLU A 53 5.09 2.81 -12.41
CA GLU A 53 6.37 2.75 -11.71
C GLU A 53 7.40 3.70 -12.33
N TYR A 54 7.70 3.58 -13.63
CA TYR A 54 8.71 4.45 -14.23
C TYR A 54 8.22 5.89 -14.48
N LYS A 55 6.93 6.09 -14.75
CA LYS A 55 6.42 7.44 -14.98
C LYS A 55 6.30 8.24 -13.69
N CYS A 56 5.92 7.63 -12.58
CA CYS A 56 5.97 8.30 -11.29
C CYS A 56 7.39 8.76 -10.97
N ALA A 57 8.40 7.91 -11.22
CA ALA A 57 9.80 8.31 -11.07
C ALA A 57 10.19 9.49 -12.00
N TRP A 58 9.71 9.51 -13.24
CA TRP A 58 9.99 10.60 -14.19
C TRP A 58 9.33 11.93 -13.83
N TYR A 59 8.11 11.88 -13.30
CA TYR A 59 7.32 13.08 -12.98
C TYR A 59 7.37 13.49 -11.52
N GLY A 60 8.19 12.80 -10.69
CA GLY A 60 8.33 13.12 -9.27
C GLY A 60 7.13 12.75 -8.41
N ALA A 61 6.24 11.88 -8.90
CA ALA A 61 5.13 11.36 -8.12
C ALA A 61 5.56 10.14 -7.29
N VAL A 62 4.95 9.95 -6.12
CA VAL A 62 5.16 8.79 -5.27
C VAL A 62 4.15 7.70 -5.62
N LEU A 63 4.62 6.51 -5.97
CA LEU A 63 3.78 5.34 -6.16
C LEU A 63 3.87 4.43 -4.93
N LEU A 64 2.76 4.23 -4.24
CA LEU A 64 2.63 3.31 -3.11
C LEU A 64 1.83 2.08 -3.53
N ILE A 65 2.29 0.92 -3.08
CA ILE A 65 1.65 -0.36 -3.39
C ILE A 65 1.09 -0.92 -2.10
N ALA A 66 -0.23 -1.04 -2.03
CA ALA A 66 -0.88 -1.65 -0.88
C ALA A 66 -0.62 -3.17 -0.87
N PRO A 67 -0.34 -3.77 0.29
CA PRO A 67 -0.12 -5.20 0.40
C PRO A 67 -1.30 -6.00 -0.14
N ARG A 68 -1.03 -7.22 -0.60
CA ARG A 68 -2.04 -8.09 -1.22
C ARG A 68 -3.16 -8.52 -0.26
N ASP A 69 -2.84 -8.61 1.01
CA ASP A 69 -3.74 -8.94 2.11
C ASP A 69 -4.53 -7.74 2.64
N PHE A 70 -4.24 -6.53 2.16
CA PHE A 70 -4.96 -5.34 2.57
C PHE A 70 -6.44 -5.42 2.15
N PRO A 71 -7.39 -5.44 3.09
CA PRO A 71 -8.80 -5.68 2.79
C PRO A 71 -9.51 -4.42 2.27
N SER A 72 -9.05 -3.85 1.18
CA SER A 72 -9.53 -2.57 0.63
C SER A 72 -11.05 -2.54 0.43
N THR A 73 -11.62 -3.59 -0.17
CA THR A 73 -13.04 -3.69 -0.48
C THR A 73 -13.90 -4.06 0.74
N LYS A 74 -13.36 -4.87 1.65
CA LYS A 74 -14.08 -5.37 2.84
C LYS A 74 -14.05 -4.43 4.04
N ARG A 75 -13.08 -3.51 4.09
CA ARG A 75 -12.92 -2.56 5.20
C ARG A 75 -13.84 -1.38 5.01
N CYS A 76 -14.52 -0.97 6.08
CA CYS A 76 -15.33 0.24 6.09
C CYS A 76 -14.45 1.50 6.02
N SER A 77 -14.67 2.35 5.03
CA SER A 77 -13.95 3.61 4.89
C SER A 77 -14.31 4.66 5.94
N ARG A 78 -15.38 4.47 6.74
CA ARG A 78 -15.75 5.37 7.85
C ARG A 78 -15.15 4.92 9.17
N CYS A 79 -15.46 3.70 9.63
CA CYS A 79 -15.13 3.22 10.98
C CYS A 79 -14.00 2.17 11.03
N GLY A 80 -13.55 1.66 9.89
CA GLY A 80 -12.48 0.65 9.84
C GLY A 80 -12.93 -0.80 10.06
N TRP A 81 -14.20 -1.06 10.39
CA TRP A 81 -14.74 -2.41 10.53
C TRP A 81 -14.52 -3.22 9.25
N VAL A 82 -14.16 -4.49 9.40
CA VAL A 82 -13.89 -5.38 8.27
C VAL A 82 -15.00 -6.42 8.17
N ALA A 83 -15.69 -6.45 7.03
CA ALA A 83 -16.72 -7.45 6.75
C ALA A 83 -16.08 -8.84 6.61
N PRO A 84 -16.61 -9.88 7.27
CA PRO A 84 -16.07 -11.24 7.19
C PRO A 84 -16.17 -11.78 5.76
N THR A 85 -17.26 -11.52 5.09
CA THR A 85 -17.50 -11.92 3.69
C THR A 85 -18.04 -10.74 2.88
N LEU A 86 -17.68 -10.69 1.60
CA LEU A 86 -18.25 -9.75 0.63
C LEU A 86 -18.33 -10.44 -0.74
N PRO A 87 -19.50 -10.88 -1.16
CA PRO A 87 -19.68 -11.54 -2.46
C PRO A 87 -19.27 -10.62 -3.62
N LEU A 88 -18.69 -11.18 -4.67
CA LEU A 88 -18.27 -10.41 -5.86
C LEU A 88 -19.45 -9.75 -6.58
N SER A 89 -20.63 -10.32 -6.50
CA SER A 89 -21.88 -9.75 -7.05
C SER A 89 -22.37 -8.52 -6.31
N GLN A 90 -21.95 -8.33 -5.05
CA GLN A 90 -22.38 -7.20 -4.25
C GLN A 90 -21.62 -5.93 -4.66
N ARG A 91 -22.30 -5.00 -5.30
CA ARG A 91 -21.73 -3.71 -5.74
C ARG A 91 -21.77 -2.63 -4.66
N VAL A 92 -22.66 -2.74 -3.71
CA VAL A 92 -22.82 -1.77 -2.62
C VAL A 92 -22.29 -2.37 -1.32
N PHE A 93 -21.29 -1.72 -0.75
CA PHE A 93 -20.78 -2.04 0.58
C PHE A 93 -21.74 -1.54 1.64
N ARG A 94 -22.05 -2.38 2.63
CA ARG A 94 -22.85 -2.04 3.81
C ARG A 94 -22.06 -2.41 5.05
N CYS A 95 -21.80 -1.43 5.89
CA CYS A 95 -21.07 -1.63 7.13
C CYS A 95 -22.00 -2.17 8.22
N GLY A 96 -21.66 -3.33 8.80
CA GLY A 96 -22.41 -3.91 9.92
C GLY A 96 -22.24 -3.15 11.24
N ALA A 97 -21.18 -2.34 11.38
CA ALA A 97 -20.92 -1.62 12.64
C ALA A 97 -21.50 -0.19 12.65
N CYS A 98 -21.31 0.59 11.57
CA CYS A 98 -21.71 2.00 11.54
C CYS A 98 -22.82 2.32 10.54
N GLY A 99 -23.38 1.34 9.86
CA GLY A 99 -24.47 1.51 8.90
C GLY A 99 -24.10 2.20 7.58
N LEU A 100 -22.82 2.52 7.33
CA LEU A 100 -22.39 3.15 6.08
C LEU A 100 -22.82 2.31 4.87
N LYS A 101 -23.49 2.97 3.91
CA LYS A 101 -23.85 2.39 2.63
C LYS A 101 -23.15 3.20 1.52
N VAL A 102 -22.31 2.56 0.73
CA VAL A 102 -21.47 3.20 -0.29
C VAL A 102 -21.16 2.22 -1.41
N ASP A 103 -20.86 2.73 -2.60
CA ASP A 103 -20.35 1.90 -3.69
C ASP A 103 -19.08 1.17 -3.25
N ARG A 104 -18.96 -0.13 -3.60
CA ARG A 104 -17.84 -0.99 -3.16
C ARG A 104 -16.49 -0.49 -3.65
N ASP A 105 -16.43 -0.04 -4.89
CA ASP A 105 -15.18 0.37 -5.52
C ASP A 105 -14.76 1.75 -4.98
N LEU A 106 -15.72 2.64 -4.71
CA LEU A 106 -15.46 3.89 -4.02
C LEU A 106 -14.98 3.65 -2.58
N ASN A 107 -15.58 2.70 -1.86
CA ASN A 107 -15.12 2.32 -0.52
C ASN A 107 -13.67 1.84 -0.55
N ALA A 108 -13.31 0.99 -1.53
CA ALA A 108 -11.94 0.51 -1.71
C ALA A 108 -10.96 1.66 -2.01
N ALA A 109 -11.32 2.57 -2.89
CA ALA A 109 -10.50 3.73 -3.22
C ALA A 109 -10.23 4.63 -2.00
N LEU A 110 -11.25 4.85 -1.15
CA LEU A 110 -11.10 5.61 0.10
C LEU A 110 -10.18 4.90 1.10
N ASN A 111 -10.23 3.57 1.18
CA ASN A 111 -9.35 2.78 2.03
C ASN A 111 -7.90 2.81 1.53
N LEU A 112 -7.67 2.70 0.22
CA LEU A 112 -6.34 2.84 -0.38
C LEU A 112 -5.79 4.24 -0.16
N ARG A 113 -6.60 5.28 -0.31
CA ARG A 113 -6.20 6.66 0.02
C ARG A 113 -5.74 6.78 1.47
N ARG A 114 -6.48 6.22 2.43
CA ARG A 114 -6.08 6.22 3.86
C ARG A 114 -4.78 5.48 4.08
N PHE A 115 -4.62 4.33 3.46
CA PHE A 115 -3.36 3.57 3.51
C PHE A 115 -2.19 4.44 3.04
N GLY A 116 -2.33 5.10 1.89
CA GLY A 116 -1.28 5.98 1.36
C GLY A 116 -0.96 7.15 2.28
N LEU A 117 -1.98 7.82 2.83
CA LEU A 117 -1.78 8.93 3.77
C LEU A 117 -1.08 8.48 5.06
N ALA A 118 -1.39 7.29 5.56
CA ALA A 118 -0.73 6.73 6.74
C ALA A 118 0.74 6.39 6.44
N ALA A 119 1.01 5.78 5.28
CA ALA A 119 2.37 5.44 4.86
C ALA A 119 3.27 6.67 4.68
N LEU A 120 2.72 7.79 4.21
CA LEU A 120 3.46 9.05 4.05
C LEU A 120 3.76 9.77 5.37
N LYS A 121 2.92 9.58 6.39
CA LYS A 121 3.15 10.19 7.72
C LYS A 121 4.26 9.52 8.51
N GLY A 122 4.73 8.36 8.09
CA GLY A 122 5.66 7.53 8.86
C GLY A 122 5.01 6.91 10.11
N PRO A 123 5.70 6.04 10.83
CA PRO A 123 5.22 5.52 12.11
C PRO A 123 5.31 6.66 13.14
N THR A 124 4.22 7.41 13.32
CA THR A 124 4.06 8.20 14.53
C THR A 124 3.89 7.20 15.65
N GLY A 125 4.93 7.03 16.45
CA GLY A 125 4.87 6.27 17.69
C GLY A 125 3.85 6.90 18.62
N SER A 126 2.64 6.36 18.59
CA SER A 126 1.62 6.54 19.59
C SER A 126 1.26 5.13 20.05
N SER A 127 2.05 4.61 20.95
CA SER A 127 1.56 3.55 21.85
C SER A 127 0.36 4.14 22.60
N PRO A 128 -0.79 3.47 22.65
CA PRO A 128 -1.80 3.81 23.64
C PRO A 128 -1.19 3.55 25.01
N GLY A 129 -0.97 4.62 25.76
CA GLY A 129 -0.57 4.54 27.15
C GLY A 129 -1.61 3.69 27.90
N SER A 130 -1.19 2.55 28.40
CA SER A 130 -1.88 1.86 29.46
C SER A 130 -1.58 2.59 30.75
N ASP A 131 -2.51 3.44 31.17
CA ASP A 131 -2.55 3.93 32.54
C ASP A 131 -2.83 2.74 33.47
N ALA A 132 -1.77 2.16 33.97
CA ALA A 132 -1.85 1.27 35.10
C ALA A 132 -1.29 2.01 36.33
N CYS A 133 -2.21 2.55 37.09
CA CYS A 133 -2.01 2.93 38.49
C CYS A 133 -1.68 1.69 39.30
N GLY A 134 -0.62 1.69 40.09
CA GLY A 134 -0.30 0.57 40.99
C GLY A 134 0.96 0.81 41.79
N ASP A 135 0.79 0.94 43.05
CA ASP A 135 1.57 1.37 44.18
C ASP A 135 2.94 0.71 44.44
N PRO A 136 3.73 1.30 45.36
CA PRO A 136 5.14 0.98 45.53
C PRO A 136 5.35 0.02 46.69
N SER A 137 6.24 -0.94 46.55
CA SER A 137 7.07 -1.41 47.68
C SER A 137 8.02 -2.55 47.29
N GLY A 138 9.26 -2.48 47.74
CA GLY A 138 10.09 -3.66 47.90
C GLY A 138 11.44 -3.61 47.19
N GLY A 139 12.49 -3.27 47.94
CA GLY A 139 13.88 -3.21 47.57
C GLY A 139 14.52 -4.52 47.14
N GLY A 140 15.66 -4.44 46.49
CA GLY A 140 16.49 -5.56 46.13
C GLY A 140 17.69 -5.17 45.30
N THR A 141 18.83 -5.08 45.94
CA THR A 141 20.18 -4.84 45.42
C THR A 141 20.64 -5.93 44.48
N GLY A 142 21.28 -5.56 43.34
CA GLY A 142 21.90 -6.57 42.48
C GLY A 142 22.64 -6.01 41.24
N LYS A 143 23.89 -5.66 41.46
CA LYS A 143 25.08 -5.63 40.55
C LYS A 143 24.94 -5.52 39.06
N ALA A 144 25.61 -4.49 38.58
CA ALA A 144 26.09 -4.26 37.23
C ALA A 144 26.88 -5.42 36.60
N ARG A 145 26.69 -5.63 35.29
CA ARG A 145 27.73 -6.16 34.43
C ARG A 145 27.62 -5.57 33.04
N SER A 146 28.61 -4.76 32.72
CA SER A 146 28.89 -4.19 31.41
C SER A 146 29.42 -5.25 30.46
N THR A 147 28.96 -5.30 29.22
CA THR A 147 29.77 -5.75 28.08
C THR A 147 29.43 -4.92 26.85
N SER A 148 30.46 -4.29 26.37
CA SER A 148 30.60 -3.49 25.18
C SER A 148 30.65 -4.36 23.91
N HIS A 149 30.47 -3.69 22.78
CA HIS A 149 30.92 -3.94 21.42
C HIS A 149 29.87 -4.36 20.39
N GLY A 150 29.86 -3.54 19.31
CA GLY A 150 29.34 -3.93 18.03
C GLY A 150 28.89 -2.76 17.15
N SER A 151 29.81 -1.82 16.84
CA SER A 151 29.59 -0.85 15.76
C SER A 151 29.59 -1.58 14.42
N MET A 152 28.51 -1.54 13.67
CA MET A 152 28.47 -1.95 12.26
C MET A 152 28.20 -0.75 11.38
N LYS A 153 29.23 -0.41 10.59
CA LYS A 153 29.27 0.63 9.58
C LYS A 153 28.23 0.35 8.49
N GLN A 154 27.41 1.36 8.18
CA GLN A 154 26.64 1.43 6.95
C GLN A 154 27.56 1.82 5.79
N GLU A 155 27.73 0.93 4.84
CA GLU A 155 28.36 1.22 3.55
C GLU A 155 27.28 1.69 2.57
N ALA A 156 27.43 2.93 2.12
CA ALA A 156 26.59 3.54 1.09
C ALA A 156 27.09 3.07 -0.29
N ALA A 157 26.30 2.23 -0.96
CA ALA A 157 26.54 1.89 -2.35
C ALA A 157 26.09 3.05 -3.27
N ARG A 158 27.06 3.79 -3.78
CA ARG A 158 26.88 4.74 -4.88
C ARG A 158 26.80 3.94 -6.19
N HIS A 159 25.64 3.94 -6.85
CA HIS A 159 25.52 3.51 -8.23
C HIS A 159 25.84 4.69 -9.16
N GLU A 160 27.02 4.65 -9.76
CA GLU A 160 27.41 5.50 -10.87
C GLU A 160 26.64 5.11 -12.13
N PHE A 161 25.88 6.04 -12.66
CA PHE A 161 25.18 5.90 -13.94
C PHE A 161 26.13 6.32 -15.06
N HIS A 162 26.66 5.33 -15.77
CA HIS A 162 27.54 5.53 -16.93
C HIS A 162 26.71 5.93 -18.16
N SER A 163 26.83 7.20 -18.53
CA SER A 163 26.30 7.75 -19.79
C SER A 163 27.13 7.25 -20.97
N ARG A 164 26.57 6.38 -21.80
CA ARG A 164 27.14 6.10 -23.14
C ARG A 164 26.38 6.89 -24.20
N ARG A 165 27.04 7.93 -24.72
CA ARG A 165 26.74 8.57 -25.99
C ARG A 165 26.98 7.56 -27.12
N VAL A 166 26.02 7.41 -28.01
CA VAL A 166 26.22 6.79 -29.32
C VAL A 166 26.04 7.87 -30.39
N LYS A 167 27.04 7.91 -31.25
CA LYS A 167 27.11 8.78 -32.45
C LYS A 167 26.04 8.41 -33.46
#